data_251b1b1cb9d35c8bf063f64653573720
#
_entry.id   251b1b1cb9d35c8bf063f64653573720
#
_cell.length_a   1.000
_cell.length_b   1.000
_cell.length_c   1.000
_cell.angle_alpha   90.00
_cell.angle_beta   90.00
_cell.angle_gamma   90.00
#
_symmetry.space_group_name_H-M   'P 1'
#
loop_
_entity.id
_entity.type
_entity.pdbx_description
1 polymer ?
#
loop_
_entity_poly.entity_id
_entity_poly.type
_entity_poly.pdbx_seq_one_letter_code
_entity_poly.pdbx_strand_id
1 'polypeptide(L)'
;MEIRPILSTLSRHKTAAALIVLEIALSCAIICNALFIVSQRIDAMQLASGIDDNHLIEIGLSGIGEQVDADARTAEDLASLRGIPGVESVTIVNQLPFQGGSWNTSLAISAEPEAQSINGAQYMVGENTVKTLGLKLIGGRDFNSDEYMSKDVLEKVVDVSSLRSPVILSEPMAKQFFPNGDAVGKTLYMANLPVTVVGVVQTLLRPNMQDNNRTHSVIFPIRMNFSNGGRYILRVTEQGRRNEVLKQALATLDKNDPNRLVWTKQTVEEKRAKNFANDRDMIGLLLIVSGLLLLVTALGIIGLASFWVQQRTKQIGIRRALGATRAQILRYFQTENFLLAGIGIVVGMLLAYLLNQWLMGRYELPRLPLLYLPVGAVLLWLLGQIAVFGPARKAASIPPAVATRST
;
A
#
# COMPACT_ATOMS: atom_id res chain seq x y z
N MET A 1 41.75 -7.20 22.00
CA MET A 1 42.05 -6.83 20.60
C MET A 1 42.34 -5.35 20.56
N GLU A 2 43.49 -4.92 20.09
CA GLU A 2 43.85 -3.52 20.05
C GLU A 2 43.22 -2.85 18.80
N ILE A 3 42.24 -1.99 18.99
CA ILE A 3 41.54 -1.23 17.90
C ILE A 3 42.50 -0.17 17.30
N ARG A 4 43.44 0.35 18.09
CA ARG A 4 44.41 1.38 17.67
C ARG A 4 45.21 1.03 16.39
N PRO A 5 45.75 -0.17 16.19
CA PRO A 5 46.47 -0.55 14.96
C PRO A 5 45.54 -0.54 13.73
N ILE A 6 44.25 -0.91 13.89
CA ILE A 6 43.26 -0.90 12.79
C ILE A 6 43.01 0.52 12.33
N LEU A 7 42.72 1.44 13.26
CA LEU A 7 42.50 2.86 12.96
C LEU A 7 43.71 3.54 12.30
N SER A 8 44.93 3.24 12.79
CA SER A 8 46.17 3.73 12.19
C SER A 8 46.37 3.27 10.75
N THR A 9 45.96 2.04 10.45
CA THR A 9 46.07 1.48 9.09
C THR A 9 45.04 2.10 8.14
N LEU A 10 43.82 2.32 8.61
CA LEU A 10 42.76 2.98 7.85
C LEU A 10 43.14 4.45 7.52
N SER A 11 43.82 5.14 8.43
CA SER A 11 44.29 6.51 8.20
C SER A 11 45.41 6.61 7.13
N ARG A 12 46.12 5.55 6.82
CA ARG A 12 47.13 5.51 5.74
C ARG A 12 46.55 5.25 4.35
N HIS A 13 45.37 4.60 4.26
CA HIS A 13 44.69 4.28 3.01
C HIS A 13 43.32 4.98 2.91
N LYS A 14 43.33 6.30 3.18
CA LYS A 14 42.08 7.13 3.31
C LYS A 14 41.14 7.05 2.13
N THR A 15 41.68 7.08 0.90
CA THR A 15 40.87 7.09 -0.33
C THR A 15 40.09 5.80 -0.51
N ALA A 16 40.74 4.65 -0.34
CA ALA A 16 40.10 3.35 -0.50
C ALA A 16 39.08 3.07 0.63
N ALA A 17 39.41 3.43 1.86
CA ALA A 17 38.51 3.32 3.00
C ALA A 17 37.28 4.25 2.82
N ALA A 18 37.48 5.50 2.36
CA ALA A 18 36.42 6.44 2.09
C ALA A 18 35.46 5.99 0.99
N LEU A 19 35.98 5.34 -0.07
CA LEU A 19 35.14 4.78 -1.15
C LEU A 19 34.20 3.69 -0.62
N ILE A 20 34.72 2.74 0.19
CA ILE A 20 33.86 1.71 0.79
C ILE A 20 32.82 2.32 1.74
N VAL A 21 33.24 3.24 2.61
CA VAL A 21 32.32 3.93 3.53
C VAL A 21 31.23 4.64 2.75
N LEU A 22 31.57 5.33 1.65
CA LEU A 22 30.62 6.01 0.78
C LEU A 22 29.67 5.00 0.08
N GLU A 23 30.21 3.92 -0.48
CA GLU A 23 29.43 2.87 -1.12
C GLU A 23 28.43 2.23 -0.16
N ILE A 24 28.87 1.85 1.05
CA ILE A 24 28.01 1.28 2.09
C ILE A 24 26.97 2.32 2.54
N ALA A 25 27.36 3.60 2.69
CA ALA A 25 26.44 4.65 3.11
C ALA A 25 25.33 4.90 2.08
N LEU A 26 25.68 4.97 0.80
CA LEU A 26 24.69 5.12 -0.28
C LEU A 26 23.77 3.90 -0.37
N SER A 27 24.36 2.69 -0.33
CA SER A 27 23.57 1.44 -0.34
C SER A 27 22.62 1.37 0.87
N CYS A 28 23.08 1.74 2.07
CA CYS A 28 22.27 1.79 3.28
C CYS A 28 21.11 2.77 3.12
N ALA A 29 21.38 3.99 2.65
CA ALA A 29 20.37 5.00 2.47
C ALA A 29 19.27 4.58 1.48
N ILE A 30 19.67 3.99 0.35
CA ILE A 30 18.73 3.54 -0.68
C ILE A 30 17.94 2.32 -0.18
N ILE A 31 18.58 1.31 0.42
CA ILE A 31 17.92 0.09 0.87
C ILE A 31 16.93 0.37 2.00
N CYS A 32 17.27 1.22 2.97
CA CYS A 32 16.34 1.59 4.05
C CYS A 32 15.06 2.25 3.50
N ASN A 33 15.20 3.19 2.57
CA ASN A 33 14.05 3.84 1.94
C ASN A 33 13.28 2.87 1.03
N ALA A 34 13.95 2.01 0.27
CA ALA A 34 13.31 1.00 -0.57
C ALA A 34 12.48 0.01 0.25
N LEU A 35 13.04 -0.54 1.34
CA LEU A 35 12.32 -1.44 2.24
C LEU A 35 11.09 -0.78 2.86
N PHE A 36 11.19 0.49 3.24
CA PHE A 36 10.06 1.25 3.76
C PHE A 36 8.95 1.41 2.71
N ILE A 37 9.29 1.82 1.48
CA ILE A 37 8.31 1.97 0.39
C ILE A 37 7.67 0.63 0.05
N VAL A 38 8.45 -0.45 -0.03
CA VAL A 38 7.95 -1.81 -0.28
C VAL A 38 6.96 -2.23 0.80
N SER A 39 7.31 -2.04 2.08
CA SER A 39 6.41 -2.38 3.20
C SER A 39 5.10 -1.59 3.13
N GLN A 40 5.14 -0.29 2.91
CA GLN A 40 3.94 0.53 2.78
C GLN A 40 3.01 0.07 1.65
N ARG A 41 3.60 -0.33 0.50
CA ARG A 41 2.79 -0.84 -0.62
C ARG A 41 2.18 -2.20 -0.30
N ILE A 42 2.93 -3.09 0.35
CA ILE A 42 2.41 -4.38 0.81
C ILE A 42 1.27 -4.16 1.81
N ASP A 43 1.44 -3.27 2.80
CA ASP A 43 0.40 -2.95 3.79
C ASP A 43 -0.86 -2.40 3.11
N ALA A 44 -0.71 -1.50 2.12
CA ALA A 44 -1.82 -0.99 1.35
C ALA A 44 -2.56 -2.08 0.55
N MET A 45 -1.82 -3.03 -0.03
CA MET A 45 -2.38 -4.17 -0.76
C MET A 45 -3.12 -5.16 0.16
N GLN A 46 -2.74 -5.25 1.44
CA GLN A 46 -3.34 -6.15 2.43
C GLN A 46 -4.53 -5.55 3.17
N LEU A 47 -4.81 -4.25 3.00
CA LEU A 47 -5.97 -3.62 3.62
C LEU A 47 -7.26 -4.33 3.19
N ALA A 48 -8.09 -4.66 4.20
CA ALA A 48 -9.42 -5.18 3.94
C ALA A 48 -10.30 -4.11 3.31
N SER A 49 -10.89 -4.42 2.16
CA SER A 49 -11.76 -3.49 1.42
C SER A 49 -13.04 -3.15 2.16
N GLY A 50 -13.47 -4.05 3.06
CA GLY A 50 -14.77 -4.03 3.72
C GLY A 50 -15.87 -4.72 2.92
N ILE A 51 -15.63 -5.05 1.64
CA ILE A 51 -16.55 -5.80 0.78
C ILE A 51 -16.01 -7.21 0.50
N ASP A 52 -16.87 -8.10 0.01
CA ASP A 52 -16.49 -9.47 -0.33
C ASP A 52 -15.94 -9.56 -1.76
N ASP A 53 -14.66 -9.17 -1.93
CA ASP A 53 -14.01 -9.07 -3.24
C ASP A 53 -14.12 -10.36 -4.08
N ASN A 54 -14.25 -11.51 -3.43
CA ASN A 54 -14.20 -12.82 -4.08
C ASN A 54 -15.52 -13.26 -4.72
N HIS A 55 -16.65 -12.70 -4.28
CA HIS A 55 -17.97 -13.10 -4.77
C HIS A 55 -18.66 -12.02 -5.60
N LEU A 56 -18.00 -10.92 -5.89
CA LEU A 56 -18.62 -9.77 -6.55
C LEU A 56 -18.21 -9.62 -8.00
N ILE A 57 -19.20 -9.25 -8.83
CA ILE A 57 -19.07 -8.87 -10.24
C ILE A 57 -19.53 -7.43 -10.39
N GLU A 58 -18.78 -6.63 -11.15
CA GLU A 58 -19.11 -5.25 -11.51
C GLU A 58 -19.42 -5.16 -13.02
N ILE A 59 -20.57 -4.57 -13.36
CA ILE A 59 -20.95 -4.22 -14.73
C ILE A 59 -21.35 -2.76 -14.75
N GLY A 60 -20.68 -1.96 -15.55
CA GLY A 60 -21.01 -0.56 -15.79
C GLY A 60 -21.50 -0.34 -17.20
N LEU A 61 -22.65 0.30 -17.33
CA LEU A 61 -23.28 0.65 -18.60
C LEU A 61 -23.43 2.17 -18.71
N SER A 62 -23.49 2.65 -19.92
CA SER A 62 -23.94 4.00 -20.25
C SER A 62 -24.90 3.96 -21.44
N GLY A 63 -25.92 4.81 -21.42
CA GLY A 63 -26.82 4.97 -22.55
C GLY A 63 -26.18 5.76 -23.68
N ILE A 64 -26.68 5.58 -24.89
CA ILE A 64 -26.34 6.39 -26.07
C ILE A 64 -27.49 7.39 -26.27
N GLY A 65 -27.17 8.69 -26.25
CA GLY A 65 -28.14 9.75 -26.32
C GLY A 65 -28.95 9.98 -25.04
N GLU A 66 -30.09 10.72 -25.14
CA GLU A 66 -30.95 10.99 -24.01
C GLU A 66 -31.69 9.73 -23.55
N GLN A 67 -31.63 9.42 -22.26
CA GLN A 67 -32.20 8.23 -21.66
C GLN A 67 -33.49 8.59 -20.91
N VAL A 68 -34.60 8.51 -21.62
CA VAL A 68 -35.93 8.62 -21.02
C VAL A 68 -36.18 7.32 -20.21
N ASP A 69 -36.74 7.44 -19.00
CA ASP A 69 -37.08 6.31 -18.11
C ASP A 69 -35.89 5.46 -17.63
N ALA A 70 -34.70 6.06 -17.47
CA ALA A 70 -33.50 5.35 -17.01
C ALA A 70 -33.72 4.63 -15.67
N ASP A 71 -34.47 5.19 -14.74
CA ASP A 71 -34.80 4.57 -13.44
C ASP A 71 -35.65 3.31 -13.62
N ALA A 72 -36.66 3.33 -14.46
CA ALA A 72 -37.52 2.17 -14.74
C ALA A 72 -36.73 1.03 -15.41
N ARG A 73 -35.91 1.38 -16.41
CA ARG A 73 -35.02 0.41 -17.08
C ARG A 73 -34.00 -0.19 -16.13
N THR A 74 -33.44 0.62 -15.22
CA THR A 74 -32.53 0.12 -14.19
C THR A 74 -33.23 -0.85 -13.25
N ALA A 75 -34.49 -0.58 -12.88
CA ALA A 75 -35.28 -1.50 -12.06
C ALA A 75 -35.55 -2.84 -12.78
N GLU A 76 -35.85 -2.80 -14.08
CA GLU A 76 -36.02 -3.99 -14.94
C GLU A 76 -34.72 -4.80 -15.03
N ASP A 77 -33.59 -4.13 -15.25
CA ASP A 77 -32.27 -4.78 -15.27
C ASP A 77 -31.97 -5.49 -13.94
N LEU A 78 -32.17 -4.79 -12.81
CA LEU A 78 -31.97 -5.38 -11.49
C LEU A 78 -32.86 -6.60 -11.24
N ALA A 79 -34.12 -6.56 -11.71
CA ALA A 79 -35.03 -7.71 -11.61
C ALA A 79 -34.56 -8.88 -12.48
N SER A 80 -34.17 -8.61 -13.73
CA SER A 80 -33.70 -9.62 -14.68
C SER A 80 -32.38 -10.26 -14.20
N LEU A 81 -31.45 -9.47 -13.68
CA LEU A 81 -30.17 -9.95 -13.13
C LEU A 81 -30.35 -10.84 -11.88
N ARG A 82 -31.34 -10.53 -11.02
CA ARG A 82 -31.68 -11.41 -9.86
C ARG A 82 -32.19 -12.77 -10.26
N GLY A 83 -32.80 -12.89 -11.45
CA GLY A 83 -33.31 -14.15 -12.00
C GLY A 83 -32.21 -15.09 -12.54
N ILE A 84 -30.97 -14.67 -12.65
CA ILE A 84 -29.87 -15.48 -13.20
C ILE A 84 -29.46 -16.56 -12.19
N PRO A 85 -29.40 -17.85 -12.60
CA PRO A 85 -28.95 -18.93 -11.73
C PRO A 85 -27.53 -18.71 -11.22
N GLY A 86 -27.32 -18.71 -9.89
CA GLY A 86 -26.04 -18.48 -9.25
C GLY A 86 -25.84 -17.03 -8.77
N VAL A 87 -26.79 -16.14 -9.05
CA VAL A 87 -26.84 -14.79 -8.44
C VAL A 87 -27.55 -14.87 -7.09
N GLU A 88 -26.89 -14.46 -6.02
CA GLU A 88 -27.47 -14.38 -4.66
C GLU A 88 -28.22 -13.07 -4.45
N SER A 89 -27.62 -11.96 -4.86
CA SER A 89 -28.18 -10.61 -4.73
C SER A 89 -27.59 -9.64 -5.74
N VAL A 90 -28.34 -8.58 -6.03
CA VAL A 90 -27.94 -7.53 -6.99
C VAL A 90 -28.28 -6.18 -6.41
N THR A 91 -27.40 -5.21 -6.59
CA THR A 91 -27.62 -3.80 -6.25
C THR A 91 -26.99 -2.89 -7.31
N ILE A 92 -27.23 -1.59 -7.18
CA ILE A 92 -26.56 -0.56 -7.99
C ILE A 92 -25.87 0.44 -7.06
N VAL A 93 -24.65 0.86 -7.43
CA VAL A 93 -23.84 1.81 -6.66
C VAL A 93 -23.14 2.79 -7.59
N ASN A 94 -22.77 3.98 -7.10
CA ASN A 94 -22.00 4.93 -7.89
C ASN A 94 -20.51 4.55 -8.01
N GLN A 95 -19.97 3.89 -7.02
CA GLN A 95 -18.53 3.57 -6.95
C GLN A 95 -18.26 2.34 -6.09
N LEU A 96 -17.08 1.76 -6.27
CA LEU A 96 -16.52 0.67 -5.46
C LEU A 96 -15.08 0.99 -5.05
N PRO A 97 -14.53 0.33 -4.05
CA PRO A 97 -13.09 0.34 -3.81
C PRO A 97 -12.27 0.01 -5.05
N PHE A 98 -11.00 0.39 -5.06
CA PHE A 98 -10.04 0.09 -6.12
C PHE A 98 -10.35 0.74 -7.48
N GLN A 99 -10.58 2.05 -7.48
CA GLN A 99 -10.68 2.83 -8.72
C GLN A 99 -9.91 4.16 -8.60
N GLY A 100 -9.52 4.74 -9.75
CA GLY A 100 -8.66 5.92 -9.80
C GLY A 100 -9.31 7.24 -9.36
N GLY A 101 -10.65 7.31 -9.38
CA GLY A 101 -11.42 8.48 -8.94
C GLY A 101 -12.29 8.17 -7.72
N SER A 102 -12.69 9.19 -6.96
CA SER A 102 -13.55 9.04 -5.80
C SER A 102 -14.56 10.19 -5.75
N TRP A 103 -15.83 9.84 -5.62
CA TRP A 103 -16.85 10.82 -5.22
C TRP A 103 -16.73 10.99 -3.71
N ASN A 104 -16.52 12.23 -3.29
CA ASN A 104 -16.27 12.56 -1.91
C ASN A 104 -17.28 13.57 -1.39
N THR A 105 -17.52 13.53 -0.09
CA THR A 105 -18.28 14.55 0.63
C THR A 105 -17.60 14.85 1.95
N SER A 106 -17.90 16.01 2.52
CA SER A 106 -17.42 16.39 3.84
C SER A 106 -18.61 16.46 4.79
N LEU A 107 -18.48 15.83 5.96
CA LEU A 107 -19.44 15.91 7.04
C LEU A 107 -18.85 16.72 8.20
N ALA A 108 -19.71 17.44 8.94
CA ALA A 108 -19.36 18.21 10.12
C ALA A 108 -20.33 17.93 11.29
N ILE A 109 -19.92 18.21 12.52
CA ILE A 109 -20.78 18.05 13.72
C ILE A 109 -21.82 19.15 13.82
N SER A 110 -21.57 20.34 13.25
CA SER A 110 -22.50 21.48 13.24
C SER A 110 -22.63 22.06 11.85
N ALA A 111 -23.71 22.83 11.61
CA ALA A 111 -23.95 23.55 10.35
C ALA A 111 -23.16 24.87 10.23
N GLU A 112 -22.33 25.20 11.24
CA GLU A 112 -21.54 26.43 11.22
C GLU A 112 -20.48 26.39 10.12
N PRO A 113 -20.23 27.48 9.39
CA PRO A 113 -19.28 27.51 8.27
C PRO A 113 -17.83 27.17 8.66
N GLU A 114 -17.46 27.43 9.90
CA GLU A 114 -16.10 27.15 10.44
C GLU A 114 -15.99 25.80 11.15
N ALA A 115 -17.06 25.00 11.16
CA ALA A 115 -17.05 23.70 11.79
C ALA A 115 -16.02 22.76 11.14
N GLN A 116 -15.23 22.09 11.96
CA GLN A 116 -14.29 21.12 11.46
C GLN A 116 -15.02 20.00 10.71
N SER A 117 -14.73 19.85 9.44
CA SER A 117 -15.31 18.81 8.59
C SER A 117 -14.34 17.66 8.35
N ILE A 118 -14.89 16.46 8.22
CA ILE A 118 -14.16 15.25 7.86
C ILE A 118 -14.59 14.83 6.47
N ASN A 119 -13.61 14.73 5.56
CA ASN A 119 -13.83 14.27 4.20
C ASN A 119 -13.87 12.74 4.15
N GLY A 120 -14.88 12.18 3.50
CA GLY A 120 -15.06 10.75 3.27
C GLY A 120 -15.55 10.44 1.87
N ALA A 121 -15.39 9.20 1.43
CA ALA A 121 -15.96 8.74 0.17
C ALA A 121 -17.48 8.66 0.28
N GLN A 122 -18.18 9.22 -0.72
CA GLN A 122 -19.64 9.27 -0.80
C GLN A 122 -20.16 8.09 -1.62
N TYR A 123 -20.63 7.05 -0.96
CA TYR A 123 -21.29 5.94 -1.61
C TYR A 123 -22.80 6.21 -1.73
N MET A 124 -23.30 6.26 -2.96
CA MET A 124 -24.72 6.31 -3.27
C MET A 124 -25.15 4.91 -3.67
N VAL A 125 -26.15 4.37 -3.01
CA VAL A 125 -26.46 2.95 -3.11
C VAL A 125 -27.96 2.67 -3.29
N GLY A 126 -28.26 1.62 -4.05
CA GLY A 126 -29.57 1.02 -4.11
C GLY A 126 -29.83 0.01 -2.99
N GLU A 127 -31.01 -0.61 -3.03
CA GLU A 127 -31.44 -1.61 -2.05
C GLU A 127 -30.51 -2.82 -1.98
N ASN A 128 -30.50 -3.48 -0.83
CA ASN A 128 -29.72 -4.67 -0.56
C ASN A 128 -28.19 -4.49 -0.65
N THR A 129 -27.69 -3.25 -0.68
CA THR A 129 -26.24 -3.00 -0.87
C THR A 129 -25.41 -3.57 0.26
N VAL A 130 -25.82 -3.41 1.52
CA VAL A 130 -25.08 -3.96 2.68
C VAL A 130 -24.92 -5.48 2.52
N LYS A 131 -26.00 -6.18 2.19
CA LYS A 131 -25.98 -7.62 1.93
C LYS A 131 -25.15 -7.99 0.69
N THR A 132 -25.38 -7.29 -0.43
CA THR A 132 -24.73 -7.60 -1.72
C THR A 132 -23.23 -7.40 -1.64
N LEU A 133 -22.77 -6.31 -1.07
CA LEU A 133 -21.34 -6.05 -0.88
C LEU A 133 -20.72 -6.92 0.24
N GLY A 134 -21.54 -7.50 1.13
CA GLY A 134 -21.06 -8.25 2.29
C GLY A 134 -20.49 -7.36 3.38
N LEU A 135 -21.00 -6.12 3.50
CA LEU A 135 -20.57 -5.18 4.54
C LEU A 135 -20.97 -5.68 5.92
N LYS A 136 -20.04 -5.63 6.86
CA LYS A 136 -20.30 -6.01 8.23
C LYS A 136 -20.82 -4.83 9.04
N LEU A 137 -22.12 -4.82 9.32
CA LEU A 137 -22.75 -3.84 10.19
C LEU A 137 -22.35 -4.17 11.66
N ILE A 138 -21.81 -3.17 12.37
CA ILE A 138 -21.33 -3.33 13.76
C ILE A 138 -22.16 -2.51 14.76
N GLY A 139 -22.99 -1.59 14.29
CA GLY A 139 -23.91 -0.79 15.09
C GLY A 139 -25.09 -0.31 14.27
N GLY A 140 -26.23 -0.11 14.90
CA GLY A 140 -27.44 0.39 14.25
C GLY A 140 -28.09 -0.62 13.30
N ARG A 141 -28.61 -0.12 12.16
CA ARG A 141 -29.39 -0.88 11.18
C ARG A 141 -29.02 -0.51 9.74
N ASP A 142 -29.45 -1.34 8.79
CA ASP A 142 -29.48 -1.01 7.36
C ASP A 142 -30.62 -0.03 7.06
N PHE A 143 -30.66 0.49 5.84
CA PHE A 143 -31.70 1.37 5.38
C PHE A 143 -33.03 0.63 5.18
N ASN A 144 -34.14 1.30 5.53
CA ASN A 144 -35.47 0.85 5.18
C ASN A 144 -35.79 1.17 3.73
N SER A 145 -36.75 0.47 3.13
CA SER A 145 -37.12 0.64 1.72
C SER A 145 -37.69 2.02 1.37
N ASP A 146 -38.31 2.69 2.33
CA ASP A 146 -38.88 4.03 2.23
C ASP A 146 -37.85 5.16 2.37
N GLU A 147 -36.63 4.84 2.81
CA GLU A 147 -35.54 5.81 2.96
C GLU A 147 -34.75 6.04 1.67
N TYR A 148 -34.96 5.20 0.63
CA TYR A 148 -34.26 5.34 -0.64
C TYR A 148 -34.92 6.39 -1.54
N MET A 149 -34.10 7.32 -2.05
CA MET A 149 -34.52 8.31 -3.04
C MET A 149 -33.78 8.13 -4.37
N SER A 150 -34.45 8.42 -5.49
CA SER A 150 -33.75 8.49 -6.77
C SER A 150 -32.88 9.74 -6.83
N LYS A 151 -31.69 9.63 -7.42
CA LYS A 151 -30.78 10.76 -7.64
C LYS A 151 -31.45 11.84 -8.49
N ASP A 152 -32.19 11.45 -9.54
CA ASP A 152 -32.87 12.38 -10.44
C ASP A 152 -33.99 13.18 -9.74
N VAL A 153 -34.61 12.60 -8.71
CA VAL A 153 -35.57 13.28 -7.84
C VAL A 153 -34.85 14.25 -6.90
N LEU A 154 -33.75 13.81 -6.29
CA LEU A 154 -32.97 14.63 -5.37
C LEU A 154 -32.40 15.89 -6.06
N GLU A 155 -31.94 15.80 -7.29
CA GLU A 155 -31.44 16.93 -8.07
C GLU A 155 -32.50 17.99 -8.39
N LYS A 156 -33.80 17.63 -8.36
CA LYS A 156 -34.95 18.53 -8.59
C LYS A 156 -35.49 19.17 -7.32
N VAL A 157 -35.03 18.73 -6.14
CA VAL A 157 -35.47 19.28 -4.85
C VAL A 157 -34.88 20.67 -4.65
N VAL A 158 -35.72 21.70 -4.61
CA VAL A 158 -35.30 23.10 -4.44
C VAL A 158 -34.96 23.44 -3.00
N ASP A 159 -35.65 22.83 -2.03
CA ASP A 159 -35.39 23.02 -0.60
C ASP A 159 -34.94 21.72 0.04
N VAL A 160 -33.64 21.55 0.13
CA VAL A 160 -32.98 20.38 0.76
C VAL A 160 -32.93 20.45 2.29
N SER A 161 -33.25 21.61 2.89
CA SER A 161 -33.12 21.79 4.35
C SER A 161 -34.14 20.98 5.16
N SER A 162 -35.27 20.60 4.54
CA SER A 162 -36.26 19.72 5.12
C SER A 162 -35.97 18.24 5.00
N LEU A 163 -35.00 17.86 4.16
CA LEU A 163 -34.60 16.47 3.93
C LEU A 163 -33.70 15.99 5.08
N ARG A 164 -34.17 15.00 5.82
CA ARG A 164 -33.33 14.24 6.76
C ARG A 164 -32.92 12.95 6.07
N SER A 165 -31.70 12.91 5.54
CA SER A 165 -31.19 11.69 4.92
C SER A 165 -30.52 10.79 5.95
N PRO A 166 -30.93 9.52 6.08
CA PRO A 166 -30.19 8.57 6.87
C PRO A 166 -28.85 8.27 6.19
N VAL A 167 -27.82 8.01 7.00
CA VAL A 167 -26.50 7.62 6.51
C VAL A 167 -25.92 6.48 7.33
N ILE A 168 -25.08 5.66 6.68
CA ILE A 168 -24.25 4.66 7.35
C ILE A 168 -22.80 5.11 7.22
N LEU A 169 -22.07 5.12 8.33
CA LEU A 169 -20.66 5.50 8.38
C LEU A 169 -19.76 4.26 8.45
N SER A 170 -18.53 4.39 7.96
CA SER A 170 -17.47 3.46 8.33
C SER A 170 -17.03 3.71 9.77
N GLU A 171 -16.63 2.65 10.52
CA GLU A 171 -16.22 2.76 11.92
C GLU A 171 -15.09 3.79 12.14
N PRO A 172 -14.02 3.85 11.30
CA PRO A 172 -12.98 4.85 11.48
C PRO A 172 -13.51 6.29 11.40
N MET A 173 -14.46 6.55 10.47
CA MET A 173 -15.08 7.87 10.36
C MET A 173 -16.00 8.17 11.54
N ALA A 174 -16.79 7.18 11.99
CA ALA A 174 -17.65 7.29 13.16
C ALA A 174 -16.85 7.59 14.44
N LYS A 175 -15.73 6.89 14.64
CA LYS A 175 -14.81 7.12 15.78
C LYS A 175 -14.13 8.48 15.75
N GLN A 176 -13.84 9.00 14.57
CA GLN A 176 -13.24 10.35 14.47
C GLN A 176 -14.22 11.45 14.88
N PHE A 177 -15.53 11.30 14.58
CA PHE A 177 -16.57 12.22 15.05
C PHE A 177 -16.91 12.02 16.52
N PHE A 178 -16.99 10.77 16.97
CA PHE A 178 -17.46 10.37 18.30
C PHE A 178 -16.49 9.41 18.98
N PRO A 179 -15.30 9.89 19.42
CA PRO A 179 -14.25 9.02 19.97
C PRO A 179 -14.68 8.22 21.21
N ASN A 180 -15.58 8.80 22.01
CA ASN A 180 -16.00 8.26 23.31
C ASN A 180 -17.49 7.86 23.36
N GLY A 181 -18.14 7.76 22.20
CA GLY A 181 -19.59 7.53 22.14
C GLY A 181 -20.06 6.74 20.94
N ASP A 182 -21.36 6.40 20.97
CA ASP A 182 -22.03 5.78 19.84
C ASP A 182 -22.40 6.86 18.81
N ALA A 183 -22.10 6.60 17.55
CA ALA A 183 -22.46 7.46 16.42
C ALA A 183 -23.93 7.28 16.01
N VAL A 184 -24.55 6.12 16.28
CA VAL A 184 -25.92 5.80 15.87
C VAL A 184 -26.92 6.75 16.53
N GLY A 185 -27.85 7.29 15.72
CA GLY A 185 -28.83 8.28 16.15
C GLY A 185 -28.32 9.71 16.21
N LYS A 186 -27.02 9.95 15.99
CA LYS A 186 -26.46 11.31 15.98
C LYS A 186 -26.70 11.99 14.63
N THR A 187 -26.83 13.32 14.67
CA THR A 187 -26.93 14.15 13.47
C THR A 187 -25.56 14.72 13.12
N LEU A 188 -25.22 14.63 11.83
CA LEU A 188 -24.11 15.31 11.19
C LEU A 188 -24.63 16.23 10.09
N TYR A 189 -23.80 17.07 9.55
CA TYR A 189 -24.18 18.06 8.54
C TYR A 189 -23.29 17.90 7.30
N MET A 190 -23.95 17.74 6.14
CA MET A 190 -23.33 17.84 4.82
C MET A 190 -23.62 19.26 4.30
N ALA A 191 -22.67 20.18 4.43
CA ALA A 191 -22.94 21.60 4.37
C ALA A 191 -24.06 21.98 5.37
N ASN A 192 -25.22 22.46 4.89
CA ASN A 192 -26.38 22.82 5.73
C ASN A 192 -27.43 21.70 5.82
N LEU A 193 -27.20 20.55 5.16
CA LEU A 193 -28.15 19.44 5.14
C LEU A 193 -27.91 18.52 6.35
N PRO A 194 -28.88 18.36 7.27
CA PRO A 194 -28.76 17.43 8.38
C PRO A 194 -28.89 15.99 7.89
N VAL A 195 -27.95 15.14 8.27
CA VAL A 195 -27.95 13.69 8.02
C VAL A 195 -27.92 12.94 9.33
N THR A 196 -28.72 11.88 9.46
CA THR A 196 -28.79 11.09 10.69
C THR A 196 -28.07 9.77 10.51
N VAL A 197 -27.13 9.46 11.40
CA VAL A 197 -26.43 8.19 11.39
C VAL A 197 -27.35 7.07 11.84
N VAL A 198 -27.73 6.15 10.97
CA VAL A 198 -28.61 5.01 11.28
C VAL A 198 -27.85 3.70 11.47
N GLY A 199 -26.62 3.63 10.95
CA GLY A 199 -25.79 2.45 11.08
C GLY A 199 -24.29 2.76 10.97
N VAL A 200 -23.49 1.79 11.41
CA VAL A 200 -22.03 1.82 11.31
C VAL A 200 -21.55 0.48 10.76
N VAL A 201 -20.77 0.53 9.66
CA VAL A 201 -20.10 -0.64 9.09
C VAL A 201 -18.65 -0.68 9.55
N GLN A 202 -18.11 -1.90 9.75
CA GLN A 202 -16.75 -2.09 10.27
C GLN A 202 -15.70 -1.41 9.39
N THR A 203 -15.78 -1.61 8.08
CA THR A 203 -14.84 -1.05 7.09
C THR A 203 -15.55 -0.88 5.75
N LEU A 204 -15.25 0.19 5.07
CA LEU A 204 -15.48 0.37 3.64
C LEU A 204 -14.40 1.32 3.13
N LEU A 205 -13.50 0.79 2.29
CA LEU A 205 -12.41 1.60 1.74
C LEU A 205 -12.94 2.65 0.77
N ARG A 206 -12.23 3.77 0.70
CA ARG A 206 -12.41 4.76 -0.36
C ARG A 206 -12.06 4.15 -1.72
N PRO A 207 -12.70 4.58 -2.80
CA PRO A 207 -12.34 4.15 -4.15
C PRO A 207 -10.88 4.45 -4.50
N ASN A 208 -10.43 5.69 -4.24
CA ASN A 208 -9.04 6.08 -4.44
C ASN A 208 -8.18 5.74 -3.21
N MET A 209 -7.24 4.82 -3.41
CA MET A 209 -6.34 4.34 -2.35
C MET A 209 -5.17 5.30 -2.03
N GLN A 210 -5.02 6.39 -2.78
CA GLN A 210 -3.97 7.39 -2.55
C GLN A 210 -4.36 8.45 -1.51
N ASP A 211 -5.65 8.54 -1.17
CA ASP A 211 -6.15 9.47 -0.17
C ASP A 211 -5.68 9.11 1.25
N ASN A 212 -5.36 10.13 2.06
CA ASN A 212 -4.85 9.93 3.42
C ASN A 212 -5.83 9.21 4.37
N ASN A 213 -7.14 9.38 4.17
CA ASN A 213 -8.20 8.79 4.99
C ASN A 213 -8.86 7.61 4.26
N ARG A 214 -8.07 6.59 3.88
CA ARG A 214 -8.49 5.45 3.04
C ARG A 214 -9.72 4.70 3.54
N THR A 215 -10.02 4.78 4.82
CA THR A 215 -11.11 4.05 5.49
C THR A 215 -12.33 4.91 5.83
N HIS A 216 -12.31 6.21 5.47
CA HIS A 216 -13.42 7.11 5.74
C HIS A 216 -14.44 7.06 4.60
N SER A 217 -15.60 6.49 4.87
CA SER A 217 -16.67 6.35 3.90
C SER A 217 -18.03 6.61 4.55
N VAL A 218 -18.92 7.20 3.77
CA VAL A 218 -20.31 7.43 4.13
C VAL A 218 -21.20 6.88 3.03
N ILE A 219 -22.25 6.17 3.41
CA ILE A 219 -23.19 5.52 2.51
C ILE A 219 -24.53 6.26 2.62
N PHE A 220 -25.08 6.62 1.48
CA PHE A 220 -26.37 7.28 1.32
C PHE A 220 -27.35 6.38 0.57
N PRO A 221 -28.61 6.27 0.98
CA PRO A 221 -29.63 5.50 0.27
C PRO A 221 -30.17 6.30 -0.94
N ILE A 222 -29.27 6.55 -1.90
CA ILE A 222 -29.59 7.28 -3.13
C ILE A 222 -29.44 6.32 -4.30
N ARG A 223 -30.58 5.99 -4.92
CA ARG A 223 -30.61 5.12 -6.11
C ARG A 223 -29.96 5.83 -7.29
N MET A 224 -28.97 5.19 -7.83
CA MET A 224 -28.36 5.55 -9.11
C MET A 224 -29.06 4.79 -10.22
N ASN A 225 -29.05 5.31 -11.44
CA ASN A 225 -29.38 4.55 -12.62
C ASN A 225 -28.15 4.38 -13.53
N PHE A 226 -28.27 3.53 -14.55
CA PHE A 226 -27.12 3.25 -15.43
C PHE A 226 -26.66 4.48 -16.23
N SER A 227 -27.55 5.46 -16.51
CA SER A 227 -27.21 6.64 -17.30
C SER A 227 -26.46 7.72 -16.50
N ASN A 228 -26.65 7.76 -15.17
CA ASN A 228 -26.00 8.74 -14.30
C ASN A 228 -24.79 8.18 -13.53
N GLY A 229 -24.17 7.12 -14.06
CA GLY A 229 -22.92 6.54 -13.56
C GLY A 229 -23.10 5.39 -12.57
N GLY A 230 -24.31 4.85 -12.45
CA GLY A 230 -24.59 3.66 -11.65
C GLY A 230 -23.89 2.42 -12.21
N ARG A 231 -23.46 1.54 -11.31
CA ARG A 231 -22.81 0.25 -11.61
C ARG A 231 -23.63 -0.87 -11.01
N TYR A 232 -23.95 -1.86 -11.81
CA TYR A 232 -24.58 -3.09 -11.31
C TYR A 232 -23.54 -3.94 -10.59
N ILE A 233 -23.85 -4.32 -9.37
CA ILE A 233 -23.02 -5.22 -8.56
C ILE A 233 -23.83 -6.47 -8.29
N LEU A 234 -23.29 -7.60 -8.72
CA LEU A 234 -23.89 -8.92 -8.53
C LEU A 234 -23.05 -9.69 -7.51
N ARG A 235 -23.71 -10.27 -6.53
CA ARG A 235 -23.11 -11.26 -5.63
C ARG A 235 -23.45 -12.65 -6.15
N VAL A 236 -22.41 -13.47 -6.33
CA VAL A 236 -22.57 -14.87 -6.75
C VAL A 236 -22.53 -15.82 -5.53
N THR A 237 -23.24 -16.92 -5.62
CA THR A 237 -23.26 -17.96 -4.58
C THR A 237 -21.93 -18.73 -4.50
N GLU A 238 -21.26 -18.90 -5.65
CA GLU A 238 -20.01 -19.65 -5.76
C GLU A 238 -18.96 -18.84 -6.53
N GLN A 239 -17.79 -18.70 -5.94
CA GLN A 239 -16.68 -17.95 -6.56
C GLN A 239 -16.30 -18.47 -7.96
N GLY A 240 -16.30 -19.78 -8.16
CA GLY A 240 -15.92 -20.40 -9.44
C GLY A 240 -16.87 -20.09 -10.61
N ARG A 241 -18.10 -19.67 -10.32
CA ARG A 241 -19.11 -19.36 -11.34
C ARG A 241 -19.14 -17.90 -11.80
N ARG A 242 -18.30 -17.03 -11.25
CA ARG A 242 -18.30 -15.59 -11.55
C ARG A 242 -18.24 -15.27 -13.04
N ASN A 243 -17.36 -15.93 -13.79
CA ASN A 243 -17.20 -15.68 -15.23
C ASN A 243 -18.39 -16.17 -16.04
N GLU A 244 -19.01 -17.28 -15.64
CA GLU A 244 -20.24 -17.79 -16.24
C GLU A 244 -21.40 -16.81 -16.00
N VAL A 245 -21.60 -16.40 -14.74
CA VAL A 245 -22.65 -15.45 -14.36
C VAL A 245 -22.41 -14.09 -15.03
N LEU A 246 -21.17 -13.59 -15.12
CA LEU A 246 -20.85 -12.36 -15.82
C LEU A 246 -21.27 -12.43 -17.30
N LYS A 247 -20.99 -13.55 -17.98
CA LYS A 247 -21.40 -13.73 -19.38
C LYS A 247 -22.93 -13.77 -19.53
N GLN A 248 -23.62 -14.47 -18.63
CA GLN A 248 -25.09 -14.50 -18.63
C GLN A 248 -25.70 -13.15 -18.32
N ALA A 249 -25.13 -12.39 -17.36
CA ALA A 249 -25.57 -11.04 -17.00
C ALA A 249 -25.43 -10.07 -18.18
N LEU A 250 -24.31 -10.12 -18.88
CA LEU A 250 -24.12 -9.28 -20.09
C LEU A 250 -25.12 -9.61 -21.19
N ALA A 251 -25.38 -10.88 -21.45
CA ALA A 251 -26.39 -11.31 -22.44
C ALA A 251 -27.81 -10.89 -22.02
N THR A 252 -28.13 -10.93 -20.73
CA THR A 252 -29.42 -10.46 -20.20
C THR A 252 -29.59 -8.97 -20.38
N LEU A 253 -28.56 -8.19 -20.04
CA LEU A 253 -28.58 -6.72 -20.17
C LEU A 253 -28.65 -6.28 -21.65
N ASP A 254 -27.95 -6.96 -22.54
CA ASP A 254 -28.00 -6.72 -23.98
C ASP A 254 -29.38 -7.04 -24.56
N LYS A 255 -30.04 -8.11 -24.06
CA LYS A 255 -31.42 -8.44 -24.45
C LYS A 255 -32.43 -7.40 -23.98
N ASN A 256 -32.25 -6.83 -22.77
CA ASN A 256 -33.14 -5.78 -22.25
C ASN A 256 -33.02 -4.49 -23.07
N ASP A 257 -31.79 -4.08 -23.41
CA ASP A 257 -31.54 -2.90 -24.24
C ASP A 257 -30.17 -2.98 -24.91
N PRO A 258 -30.12 -3.26 -26.23
CA PRO A 258 -28.85 -3.37 -26.96
C PRO A 258 -28.19 -2.01 -27.26
N ASN A 259 -28.87 -0.88 -27.02
CA ASN A 259 -28.36 0.46 -27.31
C ASN A 259 -27.59 1.08 -26.14
N ARG A 260 -26.80 0.24 -25.42
CA ARG A 260 -26.01 0.66 -24.27
C ARG A 260 -24.56 0.24 -24.43
N LEU A 261 -23.64 1.11 -24.01
CA LEU A 261 -22.22 0.83 -24.01
C LEU A 261 -21.80 0.19 -22.68
N VAL A 262 -21.15 -0.96 -22.76
CA VAL A 262 -20.51 -1.59 -21.59
C VAL A 262 -19.13 -0.99 -21.43
N TRP A 263 -18.95 -0.12 -20.44
CA TRP A 263 -17.65 0.50 -20.18
C TRP A 263 -16.81 -0.24 -19.11
N THR A 264 -17.44 -1.07 -18.27
CA THR A 264 -16.74 -2.00 -17.38
C THR A 264 -17.51 -3.31 -17.25
N LYS A 265 -16.76 -4.41 -17.25
CA LYS A 265 -17.21 -5.79 -17.02
C LYS A 265 -16.06 -6.57 -16.43
N GLN A 266 -16.11 -6.84 -15.13
CA GLN A 266 -15.00 -7.49 -14.43
C GLN A 266 -15.46 -8.06 -13.09
N THR A 267 -14.70 -8.98 -12.53
CA THR A 267 -14.83 -9.34 -11.12
C THR A 267 -14.17 -8.28 -10.25
N VAL A 268 -14.62 -8.14 -9.00
CA VAL A 268 -13.99 -7.18 -8.07
C VAL A 268 -12.57 -7.61 -7.71
N GLU A 269 -12.28 -8.91 -7.71
CA GLU A 269 -10.92 -9.44 -7.58
C GLU A 269 -9.99 -8.96 -8.71
N GLU A 270 -10.45 -9.04 -9.98
CA GLU A 270 -9.69 -8.50 -11.13
C GLU A 270 -9.50 -6.98 -11.03
N LYS A 271 -10.53 -6.25 -10.58
CA LYS A 271 -10.43 -4.82 -10.33
C LYS A 271 -9.35 -4.50 -9.30
N ARG A 272 -9.34 -5.21 -8.15
CA ARG A 272 -8.31 -5.10 -7.12
C ARG A 272 -6.92 -5.42 -7.68
N ALA A 273 -6.82 -6.51 -8.44
CA ALA A 273 -5.57 -6.92 -9.07
C ALA A 273 -5.01 -5.87 -10.05
N LYS A 274 -5.87 -5.24 -10.85
CA LYS A 274 -5.50 -4.16 -11.77
C LYS A 274 -5.08 -2.90 -11.01
N ASN A 275 -5.81 -2.51 -9.95
CA ASN A 275 -5.49 -1.33 -9.16
C ASN A 275 -4.08 -1.40 -8.54
N PHE A 276 -3.68 -2.58 -8.08
CA PHE A 276 -2.36 -2.81 -7.47
C PHE A 276 -1.29 -3.34 -8.43
N ALA A 277 -1.54 -3.37 -9.76
CA ALA A 277 -0.55 -3.84 -10.72
C ALA A 277 0.73 -2.99 -10.67
N ASN A 278 0.60 -1.67 -10.74
CA ASN A 278 1.73 -0.74 -10.64
C ASN A 278 2.49 -0.86 -9.30
N ASP A 279 1.78 -1.14 -8.20
CA ASP A 279 2.41 -1.33 -6.89
C ASP A 279 3.26 -2.61 -6.87
N ARG A 280 2.77 -3.71 -7.45
CA ARG A 280 3.54 -4.96 -7.59
C ARG A 280 4.76 -4.78 -8.45
N ASP A 281 4.63 -4.10 -9.59
CA ASP A 281 5.74 -3.84 -10.50
C ASP A 281 6.81 -2.96 -9.83
N MET A 282 6.39 -1.93 -9.09
CA MET A 282 7.32 -1.09 -8.33
C MET A 282 8.00 -1.85 -7.19
N ILE A 283 7.29 -2.70 -6.46
CA ILE A 283 7.88 -3.59 -5.45
C ILE A 283 8.95 -4.47 -6.10
N GLY A 284 8.63 -5.11 -7.24
CA GLY A 284 9.57 -5.93 -8.00
C GLY A 284 10.83 -5.15 -8.40
N LEU A 285 10.65 -3.96 -8.97
CA LEU A 285 11.76 -3.09 -9.36
C LEU A 285 12.64 -2.70 -8.17
N LEU A 286 12.04 -2.26 -7.06
CA LEU A 286 12.79 -1.87 -5.86
C LEU A 286 13.57 -3.04 -5.24
N LEU A 287 13.01 -4.25 -5.25
CA LEU A 287 13.70 -5.44 -4.78
C LEU A 287 14.86 -5.82 -5.70
N ILE A 288 14.70 -5.76 -7.02
CA ILE A 288 15.77 -6.01 -7.99
C ILE A 288 16.90 -4.99 -7.81
N VAL A 289 16.58 -3.70 -7.76
CA VAL A 289 17.59 -2.63 -7.56
C VAL A 289 18.32 -2.80 -6.23
N SER A 290 17.59 -3.11 -5.14
CA SER A 290 18.19 -3.38 -3.83
C SER A 290 19.11 -4.60 -3.88
N GLY A 291 18.72 -5.67 -4.55
CA GLY A 291 19.52 -6.87 -4.76
C GLY A 291 20.81 -6.59 -5.54
N LEU A 292 20.72 -5.80 -6.61
CA LEU A 292 21.89 -5.37 -7.40
C LEU A 292 22.83 -4.48 -6.57
N LEU A 293 22.30 -3.56 -5.77
CA LEU A 293 23.13 -2.74 -4.87
C LEU A 293 23.84 -3.59 -3.83
N LEU A 294 23.17 -4.58 -3.23
CA LEU A 294 23.81 -5.52 -2.30
C LEU A 294 24.93 -6.33 -2.99
N LEU A 295 24.68 -6.77 -4.24
CA LEU A 295 25.69 -7.50 -5.02
C LEU A 295 26.92 -6.62 -5.30
N VAL A 296 26.73 -5.39 -5.77
CA VAL A 296 27.82 -4.45 -6.06
C VAL A 296 28.60 -4.14 -4.78
N THR A 297 27.91 -3.87 -3.67
CA THR A 297 28.54 -3.64 -2.36
C THR A 297 29.35 -4.85 -1.89
N ALA A 298 28.83 -6.07 -2.07
CA ALA A 298 29.57 -7.28 -1.73
C ALA A 298 30.84 -7.43 -2.58
N LEU A 299 30.76 -7.17 -3.91
CA LEU A 299 31.90 -7.23 -4.82
C LEU A 299 32.94 -6.14 -4.48
N GLY A 300 32.52 -4.94 -4.14
CA GLY A 300 33.37 -3.85 -3.67
C GLY A 300 34.16 -4.25 -2.41
N ILE A 301 33.46 -4.80 -1.41
CA ILE A 301 34.08 -5.30 -0.18
C ILE A 301 35.08 -6.44 -0.48
N ILE A 302 34.71 -7.44 -1.29
CA ILE A 302 35.57 -8.55 -1.69
C ILE A 302 36.82 -8.05 -2.41
N GLY A 303 36.63 -7.14 -3.38
CA GLY A 303 37.73 -6.57 -4.17
C GLY A 303 38.74 -5.86 -3.29
N LEU A 304 38.28 -4.95 -2.43
CA LEU A 304 39.18 -4.18 -1.55
C LEU A 304 39.82 -5.01 -0.46
N ALA A 305 39.06 -5.92 0.16
CA ALA A 305 39.64 -6.85 1.14
C ALA A 305 40.72 -7.71 0.52
N SER A 306 40.50 -8.21 -0.71
CA SER A 306 41.51 -8.98 -1.46
C SER A 306 42.78 -8.16 -1.76
N PHE A 307 42.62 -6.92 -2.19
CA PHE A 307 43.70 -5.97 -2.42
C PHE A 307 44.51 -5.70 -1.15
N TRP A 308 43.86 -5.46 -0.02
CA TRP A 308 44.51 -5.24 1.26
C TRP A 308 45.26 -6.49 1.76
N VAL A 309 44.70 -7.68 1.56
CA VAL A 309 45.39 -8.94 1.88
C VAL A 309 46.67 -9.06 1.06
N GLN A 310 46.66 -8.76 -0.24
CA GLN A 310 47.84 -8.81 -1.10
C GLN A 310 48.90 -7.81 -0.64
N GLN A 311 48.55 -6.57 -0.35
CA GLN A 311 49.50 -5.55 0.13
C GLN A 311 50.14 -5.90 1.46
N ARG A 312 49.42 -6.63 2.33
CA ARG A 312 49.89 -6.97 3.68
C ARG A 312 50.42 -8.40 3.81
N THR A 313 50.60 -9.12 2.71
CA THR A 313 51.03 -10.53 2.70
C THR A 313 52.30 -10.75 3.51
N LYS A 314 53.31 -9.88 3.38
CA LYS A 314 54.59 -9.94 4.16
C LYS A 314 54.37 -9.75 5.67
N GLN A 315 53.54 -8.76 6.05
CA GLN A 315 53.18 -8.49 7.46
C GLN A 315 52.40 -9.65 8.08
N ILE A 316 51.47 -10.25 7.33
CA ILE A 316 50.67 -11.43 7.76
C ILE A 316 51.62 -12.62 7.98
N GLY A 317 52.57 -12.85 7.05
CA GLY A 317 53.56 -13.90 7.16
C GLY A 317 54.42 -13.75 8.39
N ILE A 318 54.93 -12.55 8.71
CA ILE A 318 55.71 -12.25 9.91
C ILE A 318 54.89 -12.53 11.19
N ARG A 319 53.66 -12.06 11.24
CA ARG A 319 52.75 -12.30 12.39
C ARG A 319 52.53 -13.81 12.61
N ARG A 320 52.36 -14.56 11.52
CA ARG A 320 52.22 -16.03 11.58
C ARG A 320 53.50 -16.75 12.04
N ALA A 321 54.67 -16.26 11.60
CA ALA A 321 55.94 -16.77 12.06
C ALA A 321 56.16 -16.53 13.57
N LEU A 322 55.64 -15.44 14.11
CA LEU A 322 55.64 -15.08 15.54
C LEU A 322 54.53 -15.78 16.35
N GLY A 323 53.80 -16.77 15.77
CA GLY A 323 52.83 -17.57 16.48
C GLY A 323 51.37 -17.16 16.38
N ALA A 324 51.02 -16.19 15.53
CA ALA A 324 49.61 -15.80 15.33
C ALA A 324 48.81 -16.96 14.69
N THR A 325 47.67 -17.29 15.29
CA THR A 325 46.75 -18.32 14.79
C THR A 325 45.97 -17.87 13.57
N ARG A 326 45.49 -18.83 12.76
CA ARG A 326 44.59 -18.52 11.59
C ARG A 326 43.35 -17.78 12.04
N ALA A 327 42.78 -18.14 13.18
CA ALA A 327 41.58 -17.49 13.73
C ALA A 327 41.83 -16.03 14.12
N GLN A 328 43.02 -15.70 14.62
CA GLN A 328 43.39 -14.32 14.95
C GLN A 328 43.51 -13.45 13.71
N ILE A 329 44.10 -13.99 12.61
CA ILE A 329 44.17 -13.27 11.33
C ILE A 329 42.76 -13.06 10.74
N LEU A 330 41.93 -14.11 10.75
CA LEU A 330 40.52 -14.00 10.27
C LEU A 330 39.77 -12.93 11.05
N ARG A 331 39.79 -12.99 12.38
CA ARG A 331 39.10 -12.00 13.24
C ARG A 331 39.60 -10.57 13.03
N TYR A 332 40.90 -10.40 12.73
CA TYR A 332 41.45 -9.07 12.43
C TYR A 332 40.77 -8.45 11.22
N PHE A 333 40.69 -9.15 10.09
CA PHE A 333 40.02 -8.63 8.88
C PHE A 333 38.51 -8.47 9.05
N GLN A 334 37.87 -9.37 9.79
CA GLN A 334 36.44 -9.25 10.10
C GLN A 334 36.14 -8.00 10.96
N THR A 335 36.99 -7.71 11.96
CA THR A 335 36.86 -6.53 12.81
C THR A 335 37.17 -5.25 12.03
N GLU A 336 38.16 -5.25 11.14
CA GLU A 336 38.49 -4.13 10.27
C GLU A 336 37.29 -3.80 9.37
N ASN A 337 36.67 -4.80 8.72
CA ASN A 337 35.48 -4.64 7.91
C ASN A 337 34.26 -4.22 8.75
N PHE A 338 34.09 -4.76 9.95
CA PHE A 338 32.98 -4.39 10.85
C PHE A 338 33.03 -2.91 11.22
N LEU A 339 34.20 -2.35 11.48
CA LEU A 339 34.37 -0.93 11.80
C LEU A 339 34.09 -0.04 10.58
N LEU A 340 34.61 -0.40 9.39
CA LEU A 340 34.36 0.32 8.16
C LEU A 340 32.87 0.30 7.79
N ALA A 341 32.28 -0.88 7.83
CA ALA A 341 30.86 -1.03 7.57
C ALA A 341 30.02 -0.24 8.60
N GLY A 342 30.41 -0.26 9.87
CA GLY A 342 29.75 0.50 10.93
C GLY A 342 29.75 2.00 10.66
N ILE A 343 30.88 2.56 10.24
CA ILE A 343 30.96 3.98 9.87
C ILE A 343 30.05 4.27 8.67
N GLY A 344 30.12 3.45 7.61
CA GLY A 344 29.30 3.59 6.42
C GLY A 344 27.79 3.49 6.72
N ILE A 345 27.40 2.54 7.57
CA ILE A 345 26.01 2.35 7.99
C ILE A 345 25.51 3.57 8.80
N VAL A 346 26.26 4.07 9.75
CA VAL A 346 25.87 5.27 10.53
C VAL A 346 25.66 6.47 9.61
N VAL A 347 26.60 6.73 8.71
CA VAL A 347 26.45 7.80 7.71
C VAL A 347 25.25 7.54 6.80
N GLY A 348 25.08 6.31 6.36
CA GLY A 348 23.95 5.90 5.51
C GLY A 348 22.59 6.04 6.18
N MET A 349 22.46 5.70 7.47
CA MET A 349 21.23 5.92 8.24
C MET A 349 20.90 7.40 8.37
N LEU A 350 21.90 8.26 8.60
CA LEU A 350 21.69 9.71 8.62
C LEU A 350 21.24 10.22 7.25
N LEU A 351 21.89 9.78 6.18
CA LEU A 351 21.50 10.12 4.81
C LEU A 351 20.09 9.62 4.47
N ALA A 352 19.74 8.39 4.88
CA ALA A 352 18.40 7.83 4.68
C ALA A 352 17.32 8.72 5.31
N TYR A 353 17.54 9.13 6.56
CA TYR A 353 16.61 9.96 7.30
C TYR A 353 16.50 11.37 6.69
N LEU A 354 17.62 12.01 6.38
CA LEU A 354 17.63 13.33 5.76
C LEU A 354 16.97 13.34 4.39
N LEU A 355 17.25 12.32 3.57
CA LEU A 355 16.63 12.18 2.24
C LEU A 355 15.11 12.00 2.38
N ASN A 356 14.65 11.16 3.32
CA ASN A 356 13.23 10.97 3.57
C ASN A 356 12.56 12.28 4.02
N GLN A 357 13.17 13.05 4.93
CA GLN A 357 12.65 14.34 5.36
C GLN A 357 12.54 15.34 4.20
N TRP A 358 13.53 15.37 3.31
CA TRP A 358 13.50 16.22 2.13
C TRP A 358 12.40 15.81 1.15
N LEU A 359 12.23 14.50 0.90
CA LEU A 359 11.17 13.97 0.05
C LEU A 359 9.78 14.22 0.63
N MET A 360 9.60 14.10 1.95
CA MET A 360 8.34 14.42 2.62
C MET A 360 7.87 15.85 2.33
N GLY A 361 8.78 16.83 2.37
CA GLY A 361 8.45 18.23 2.10
C GLY A 361 8.02 18.51 0.65
N ARG A 362 8.37 17.61 -0.30
CA ARG A 362 8.07 17.76 -1.73
C ARG A 362 6.93 16.88 -2.23
N TYR A 363 6.74 15.70 -1.66
CA TYR A 363 5.87 14.63 -2.20
C TYR A 363 4.85 14.12 -1.19
N GLU A 364 4.68 14.79 -0.03
CA GLU A 364 3.74 14.38 1.05
C GLU A 364 3.90 12.91 1.48
N LEU A 365 5.11 12.38 1.34
CA LEU A 365 5.39 11.00 1.72
C LEU A 365 5.32 10.84 3.24
N PRO A 366 4.88 9.70 3.76
CA PRO A 366 4.88 9.45 5.19
C PRO A 366 6.30 9.35 5.75
N ARG A 367 6.45 9.63 7.05
CA ARG A 367 7.74 9.58 7.76
C ARG A 367 8.31 8.17 7.77
N LEU A 368 9.61 8.05 7.52
CA LEU A 368 10.34 6.80 7.68
C LEU A 368 10.33 6.38 9.17
N PRO A 369 9.69 5.27 9.54
CA PRO A 369 9.78 4.76 10.89
C PRO A 369 11.20 4.37 11.22
N LEU A 370 11.70 4.77 12.40
CA LEU A 370 13.10 4.52 12.81
C LEU A 370 13.48 3.03 12.82
N LEU A 371 12.48 2.14 12.86
CA LEU A 371 12.68 0.69 12.83
C LEU A 371 13.34 0.16 11.55
N TYR A 372 13.14 0.82 10.41
CA TYR A 372 13.75 0.39 9.12
C TYR A 372 15.26 0.64 9.06
N LEU A 373 15.76 1.61 9.83
CA LEU A 373 17.19 1.92 9.89
C LEU A 373 18.01 0.75 10.45
N PRO A 374 17.70 0.15 11.64
CA PRO A 374 18.44 -1.00 12.14
C PRO A 374 18.25 -2.25 11.25
N VAL A 375 17.13 -2.43 10.56
CA VAL A 375 16.96 -3.56 9.63
C VAL A 375 17.96 -3.48 8.48
N GLY A 376 18.06 -2.33 7.81
CA GLY A 376 19.05 -2.10 6.77
C GLY A 376 20.50 -2.22 7.29
N ALA A 377 20.77 -1.73 8.51
CA ALA A 377 22.06 -1.84 9.16
C ALA A 377 22.50 -3.30 9.37
N VAL A 378 21.63 -4.12 9.96
CA VAL A 378 21.91 -5.55 10.20
C VAL A 378 22.14 -6.29 8.88
N LEU A 379 21.33 -6.03 7.86
CA LEU A 379 21.47 -6.65 6.55
C LEU A 379 22.83 -6.34 5.90
N LEU A 380 23.27 -5.08 5.93
CA LEU A 380 24.56 -4.67 5.39
C LEU A 380 25.75 -5.17 6.23
N TRP A 381 25.63 -5.22 7.55
CA TRP A 381 26.68 -5.83 8.38
C TRP A 381 26.83 -7.33 8.10
N LEU A 382 25.75 -8.08 8.01
CA LEU A 382 25.80 -9.49 7.65
C LEU A 382 26.41 -9.68 6.26
N LEU A 383 25.99 -8.90 5.27
CA LEU A 383 26.56 -8.93 3.93
C LEU A 383 28.07 -8.67 3.97
N GLY A 384 28.50 -7.64 4.68
CA GLY A 384 29.91 -7.28 4.82
C GLY A 384 30.74 -8.39 5.46
N GLN A 385 30.23 -9.06 6.51
CA GLN A 385 30.94 -10.17 7.15
C GLN A 385 31.04 -11.39 6.24
N ILE A 386 29.97 -11.70 5.49
CA ILE A 386 29.97 -12.78 4.49
C ILE A 386 30.95 -12.46 3.36
N ALA A 387 30.91 -11.24 2.83
CA ALA A 387 31.75 -10.80 1.72
C ALA A 387 33.27 -10.86 2.08
N VAL A 388 33.64 -10.39 3.28
CA VAL A 388 35.06 -10.40 3.72
C VAL A 388 35.57 -11.78 4.10
N PHE A 389 34.70 -12.74 4.39
CA PHE A 389 35.08 -14.06 4.89
C PHE A 389 36.04 -14.82 3.93
N GLY A 390 35.74 -14.80 2.62
CA GLY A 390 36.60 -15.44 1.59
C GLY A 390 38.01 -14.88 1.55
N PRO A 391 38.20 -13.58 1.32
CA PRO A 391 39.52 -12.92 1.37
C PRO A 391 40.25 -13.11 2.71
N ALA A 392 39.54 -12.99 3.84
CA ALA A 392 40.13 -13.16 5.17
C ALA A 392 40.62 -14.62 5.43
N ARG A 393 39.88 -15.62 4.94
CA ARG A 393 40.29 -17.03 5.00
C ARG A 393 41.54 -17.28 4.14
N LYS A 394 41.63 -16.67 2.95
CA LYS A 394 42.80 -16.73 2.09
C LYS A 394 44.01 -16.10 2.78
N ALA A 395 43.84 -14.93 3.42
CA ALA A 395 44.88 -14.30 4.24
C ALA A 395 45.38 -15.21 5.37
N ALA A 396 44.47 -15.86 6.09
CA ALA A 396 44.79 -16.77 7.19
C ALA A 396 45.52 -18.03 6.74
N SER A 397 45.47 -18.41 5.48
CA SER A 397 46.17 -19.59 4.92
C SER A 397 47.59 -19.32 4.41
N ILE A 398 48.06 -18.06 4.37
CA ILE A 398 49.41 -17.68 3.91
C ILE A 398 50.48 -18.39 4.74
N PRO A 399 51.42 -19.17 4.11
CA PRO A 399 52.49 -19.84 4.83
C PRO A 399 53.51 -18.84 5.40
N PRO A 400 54.06 -19.09 6.62
CA PRO A 400 55.10 -18.23 7.22
C PRO A 400 56.35 -18.05 6.34
N ALA A 401 56.70 -19.08 5.57
CA ALA A 401 57.86 -19.06 4.66
C ALA A 401 57.78 -18.02 3.54
N VAL A 402 56.59 -17.56 3.15
CA VAL A 402 56.41 -16.50 2.14
C VAL A 402 56.92 -15.15 2.65
N ALA A 403 56.99 -14.95 3.97
CA ALA A 403 57.44 -13.70 4.55
C ALA A 403 58.98 -13.53 4.50
N THR A 404 59.72 -14.64 4.32
CA THR A 404 61.19 -14.65 4.35
C THR A 404 61.80 -14.63 2.94
N ARG A 405 61.01 -14.85 1.86
CA ARG A 405 61.48 -14.66 0.48
C ARG A 405 61.47 -13.19 0.16
N SER A 406 62.61 -12.53 0.33
CA SER A 406 62.89 -11.22 -0.27
C SER A 406 63.18 -11.44 -1.74
N THR A 407 62.31 -10.96 -2.61
CA THR A 407 62.70 -10.55 -3.97
C THR A 407 62.96 -9.08 -3.95
#